data_a5d71ba250a1d478fc94e14fe64e64c2
#
_entry.id   a5d71ba250a1d478fc94e14fe64e64c2
#
_cell.length_a   1.000
_cell.length_b   1.000
_cell.length_c   1.000
_cell.angle_alpha   90.00
_cell.angle_beta   90.00
_cell.angle_gamma   90.00
#
_symmetry.space_group_name_H-M   'P 1'
#
loop_
_entity.id
_entity.type
_entity.pdbx_description
1 polymer ?
#
loop_
_entity_poly.entity_id
_entity_poly.type
_entity_poly.pdbx_seq_one_letter_code
_entity_poly.pdbx_strand_id
1 'polypeptide(L)'
;MLCSKKSVSPNRTYALFIFSEAHSHRTDTVFAVKEGMRRGFSEFLLLGAIGQRLDHTLGNVSILLMLDKAGRRGMIVDDYSEMSLVGQTPVYINGSFSYFSVLN
;
A
#
# COMPACT_ATOMS: atom_id res chain seq x y z
N MET A 1 -8.97 2.03 -7.73
CA MET A 1 -7.84 2.40 -6.85
C MET A 1 -8.12 3.73 -6.19
N LEU A 2 -7.90 3.84 -4.92
CA LEU A 2 -8.22 5.03 -4.13
C LEU A 2 -6.95 5.69 -3.63
N CYS A 3 -6.83 7.02 -3.75
CA CYS A 3 -5.67 7.76 -3.25
C CYS A 3 -6.14 8.88 -2.31
N SER A 4 -5.74 8.83 -1.04
CA SER A 4 -6.15 9.78 -0.02
C SER A 4 -5.25 9.73 1.23
N LYS A 5 -5.34 10.67 2.17
CA LYS A 5 -4.50 10.72 3.39
C LYS A 5 -5.31 10.38 4.65
N LYS A 6 -4.76 9.55 5.53
CA LYS A 6 -5.43 9.10 6.76
C LYS A 6 -4.47 9.01 7.96
N SER A 7 -4.99 9.22 9.16
CA SER A 7 -4.31 8.88 10.41
C SER A 7 -4.44 7.37 10.70
N VAL A 8 -3.35 6.77 11.14
CA VAL A 8 -3.30 5.34 11.48
C VAL A 8 -3.98 5.10 12.84
N SER A 9 -4.85 4.08 12.91
CA SER A 9 -5.48 3.69 14.17
C SER A 9 -4.46 3.09 15.14
N PRO A 10 -4.41 3.50 16.43
CA PRO A 10 -3.41 3.03 17.39
C PRO A 10 -3.58 1.56 17.81
N ASN A 11 -4.70 0.91 17.50
CA ASN A 11 -5.05 -0.43 17.97
C ASN A 11 -4.77 -1.55 16.96
N ARG A 12 -4.09 -1.27 15.84
CA ARG A 12 -3.76 -2.27 14.83
C ARG A 12 -2.26 -2.49 14.75
N THR A 13 -1.85 -3.75 14.70
CA THR A 13 -0.46 -4.13 14.45
C THR A 13 -0.20 -4.10 12.95
N TYR A 14 0.67 -3.20 12.53
CA TYR A 14 1.10 -3.09 11.14
C TYR A 14 2.51 -3.64 10.97
N ALA A 15 2.74 -4.36 9.88
CA ALA A 15 4.09 -4.59 9.40
C ALA A 15 4.54 -3.31 8.67
N LEU A 16 5.47 -2.57 9.27
CA LEU A 16 6.02 -1.36 8.69
C LEU A 16 7.22 -1.71 7.81
N PHE A 17 7.07 -1.51 6.50
CA PHE A 17 8.17 -1.63 5.56
C PHE A 17 8.57 -0.24 5.08
N ILE A 18 9.77 0.20 5.45
CA ILE A 18 10.34 1.47 5.00
C ILE A 18 11.31 1.15 3.85
N PHE A 19 11.00 1.66 2.66
CA PHE A 19 11.88 1.55 1.51
C PHE A 19 12.52 2.91 1.24
N SER A 20 13.86 2.96 1.22
CA SER A 20 14.55 4.14 0.73
C SER A 20 14.67 4.05 -0.79
N GLU A 21 14.41 5.15 -1.48
CA GLU A 21 14.45 5.21 -2.94
C GLU A 21 15.80 4.80 -3.56
N ALA A 22 16.89 4.91 -2.80
CA ALA A 22 18.23 4.77 -3.33
C ALA A 22 18.64 3.33 -3.70
N HIS A 23 17.98 2.30 -3.16
CA HIS A 23 18.42 0.90 -3.30
C HIS A 23 17.28 -0.14 -3.40
N SER A 24 16.01 0.25 -3.46
CA SER A 24 14.93 -0.71 -3.51
C SER A 24 14.69 -1.22 -4.93
N HIS A 25 15.19 -2.40 -5.24
CA HIS A 25 14.74 -3.14 -6.39
C HIS A 25 13.32 -3.68 -6.11
N ARG A 26 12.47 -3.70 -7.15
CA ARG A 26 11.12 -4.30 -7.10
C ARG A 26 11.11 -5.67 -6.44
N THR A 27 12.18 -6.44 -6.64
CA THR A 27 12.37 -7.76 -6.05
C THR A 27 12.43 -7.73 -4.53
N ASP A 28 13.04 -6.70 -3.95
CA ASP A 28 13.20 -6.57 -2.49
C ASP A 28 11.88 -6.26 -1.80
N THR A 29 11.06 -5.40 -2.40
CA THR A 29 9.73 -5.08 -1.89
C THR A 29 8.82 -6.30 -1.90
N VAL A 30 8.79 -7.04 -3.01
CA VAL A 30 8.00 -8.27 -3.13
C VAL A 30 8.46 -9.32 -2.12
N PHE A 31 9.78 -9.47 -1.95
CA PHE A 31 10.34 -10.41 -0.98
C PHE A 31 9.93 -10.05 0.45
N ALA A 32 10.04 -8.78 0.83
CA ALA A 32 9.66 -8.31 2.16
C ALA A 32 8.17 -8.53 2.44
N VAL A 33 7.31 -8.24 1.46
CA VAL A 33 5.87 -8.46 1.60
C VAL A 33 5.55 -9.95 1.73
N LYS A 34 6.16 -10.80 0.92
CA LYS A 34 5.99 -12.26 1.01
C LYS A 34 6.44 -12.81 2.36
N GLU A 35 7.54 -12.31 2.90
CA GLU A 35 8.01 -12.70 4.23
C GLU A 35 7.03 -12.25 5.32
N GLY A 36 6.46 -11.06 5.22
CA GLY A 36 5.40 -10.60 6.11
C GLY A 36 4.17 -11.50 6.05
N MET A 37 3.76 -11.90 4.84
CA MET A 37 2.65 -12.84 4.65
C MET A 37 2.95 -14.20 5.30
N ARG A 38 4.17 -14.72 5.14
CA ARG A 38 4.63 -15.97 5.76
C ARG A 38 4.55 -15.90 7.28
N ARG A 39 4.83 -14.74 7.87
CA ARG A 39 4.74 -14.50 9.33
C ARG A 39 3.31 -14.30 9.83
N GLY A 40 2.32 -14.32 8.95
CA GLY A 40 0.91 -14.24 9.30
C GLY A 40 0.31 -12.84 9.37
N PHE A 41 1.03 -11.82 8.91
CA PHE A 41 0.46 -10.47 8.82
C PHE A 41 -0.63 -10.41 7.76
N SER A 42 -1.72 -9.73 8.06
CA SER A 42 -2.87 -9.58 7.16
C SER A 42 -3.02 -8.18 6.57
N GLU A 43 -2.40 -7.18 7.17
CA GLU A 43 -2.45 -5.80 6.72
C GLU A 43 -1.04 -5.27 6.49
N PHE A 44 -0.82 -4.60 5.36
CA PHE A 44 0.47 -4.12 4.91
C PHE A 44 0.39 -2.63 4.58
N LEU A 45 1.31 -1.87 5.12
CA LEU A 45 1.48 -0.45 4.84
C LEU A 45 2.82 -0.25 4.14
N LEU A 46 2.77 0.23 2.89
CA LEU A 46 3.96 0.50 2.10
C LEU A 46 4.23 2.01 2.10
N LEU A 47 5.36 2.40 2.67
CA LEU A 47 5.84 3.78 2.70
C LEU A 47 7.00 3.95 1.71
N GLY A 48 7.10 5.11 1.08
CA GLY A 48 8.13 5.39 0.09
C GLY A 48 7.99 4.56 -1.20
N ALA A 49 6.79 4.04 -1.47
CA ALA A 49 6.53 3.20 -2.62
C ALA A 49 6.14 4.01 -3.87
N ILE A 50 5.99 5.31 -3.74
CA ILE A 50 5.75 6.27 -4.83
C ILE A 50 7.01 7.11 -4.96
N GLY A 51 7.62 7.12 -6.13
CA GLY A 51 8.86 7.83 -6.38
C GLY A 51 8.93 8.40 -7.79
N GLN A 52 10.09 8.94 -8.13
CA GLN A 52 10.34 9.54 -9.45
C GLN A 52 10.31 8.52 -10.60
N ARG A 53 10.53 7.25 -10.31
CA ARG A 53 10.46 6.18 -11.32
C ARG A 53 9.06 5.60 -11.39
N LEU A 54 8.39 5.85 -12.48
CA LEU A 54 7.04 5.37 -12.75
C LEU A 54 6.95 3.84 -12.76
N ASP A 55 7.95 3.15 -13.31
CA ASP A 55 8.00 1.69 -13.35
C ASP A 55 8.02 1.06 -11.94
N HIS A 56 8.74 1.66 -11.00
CA HIS A 56 8.75 1.23 -9.59
C HIS A 56 7.40 1.48 -8.92
N THR A 57 6.81 2.63 -9.14
CA THR A 57 5.47 2.96 -8.61
C THR A 57 4.43 1.97 -9.11
N LEU A 58 4.39 1.69 -10.41
CA LEU A 58 3.48 0.70 -11.00
C LEU A 58 3.76 -0.72 -10.50
N GLY A 59 5.02 -1.06 -10.30
CA GLY A 59 5.41 -2.34 -9.70
C GLY A 59 4.88 -2.50 -8.27
N ASN A 60 4.93 -1.44 -7.48
CA ASN A 60 4.42 -1.44 -6.11
C ASN A 60 2.88 -1.51 -6.08
N VAL A 61 2.21 -0.89 -7.05
CA VAL A 61 0.76 -1.07 -7.25
C VAL A 61 0.40 -2.54 -7.49
N SER A 62 1.22 -3.27 -8.25
CA SER A 62 1.02 -4.71 -8.49
C SER A 62 1.10 -5.54 -7.20
N ILE A 63 1.81 -5.06 -6.18
CA ILE A 63 1.85 -5.70 -4.85
C ILE A 63 0.50 -5.63 -4.17
N LEU A 64 -0.24 -4.53 -4.33
CA LEU A 64 -1.60 -4.42 -3.80
C LEU A 64 -2.51 -5.50 -4.39
N LEU A 65 -2.39 -5.77 -5.69
CA LEU A 65 -3.13 -6.85 -6.36
C LEU A 65 -2.72 -8.23 -5.83
N MET A 66 -1.44 -8.44 -5.60
CA MET A 66 -0.93 -9.70 -5.03
C MET A 66 -1.49 -9.93 -3.62
N LEU A 67 -1.50 -8.91 -2.79
CA LEU A 67 -2.06 -8.97 -1.43
C LEU A 67 -3.56 -9.27 -1.44
N ASP A 68 -4.31 -8.59 -2.29
CA ASP A 68 -5.75 -8.80 -2.43
C ASP A 68 -6.08 -10.25 -2.84
N LYS A 69 -5.36 -10.78 -3.83
CA LYS A 69 -5.51 -12.17 -4.26
C LYS A 69 -5.20 -13.18 -3.15
N ALA A 70 -4.33 -12.82 -2.23
CA ALA A 70 -3.99 -13.64 -1.06
C ALA A 70 -4.94 -13.43 0.13
N GLY A 71 -6.01 -12.66 -0.03
CA GLY A 71 -6.93 -12.32 1.05
C GLY A 71 -6.35 -11.37 2.09
N ARG A 72 -5.31 -10.63 1.72
CA ARG A 72 -4.62 -9.65 2.57
C ARG A 72 -4.98 -8.24 2.14
N ARG A 73 -4.67 -7.27 2.97
CA ARG A 73 -4.90 -5.85 2.67
C ARG A 73 -3.57 -5.13 2.53
N GLY A 74 -3.48 -4.26 1.53
CA GLY A 74 -2.33 -3.39 1.34
C GLY A 74 -2.75 -1.96 1.13
N MET A 75 -1.89 -1.05 1.56
CA MET A 75 -2.05 0.37 1.35
C MET A 75 -0.69 0.99 1.06
N ILE A 76 -0.61 1.83 0.06
CA ILE A 76 0.55 2.66 -0.23
C ILE A 76 0.25 4.06 0.30
N VAL A 77 1.16 4.62 1.05
CA VAL A 77 1.02 5.95 1.66
C VAL A 77 2.25 6.78 1.36
N ASP A 78 2.03 8.02 0.96
CA ASP A 78 3.07 9.04 0.87
C ASP A 78 2.66 10.28 1.70
N ASP A 79 3.42 11.37 1.56
CA ASP A 79 3.17 12.61 2.32
C ASP A 79 1.81 13.25 2.01
N TYR A 80 1.23 12.97 0.84
CA TYR A 80 0.04 13.66 0.33
C TYR A 80 -1.11 12.73 0.00
N SER A 81 -0.87 11.43 -0.14
CA SER A 81 -1.88 10.52 -0.67
C SER A 81 -1.81 9.12 -0.08
N GLU A 82 -2.93 8.45 -0.12
CA GLU A 82 -3.08 7.02 0.15
C GLU A 82 -3.63 6.33 -1.09
N MET A 83 -3.15 5.12 -1.35
CA MET A 83 -3.62 4.30 -2.45
C MET A 83 -3.92 2.89 -1.95
N SER A 84 -5.11 2.41 -2.24
CA SER A 84 -5.52 1.04 -1.90
C SER A 84 -6.40 0.45 -3.00
N LEU A 85 -6.57 -0.85 -2.99
CA LEU A 85 -7.54 -1.51 -3.85
C LEU A 85 -8.94 -1.42 -3.25
N VAL A 86 -9.91 -1.17 -4.12
CA VAL A 86 -11.32 -1.30 -3.81
C VAL A 86 -11.83 -2.57 -4.49
N GLY A 87 -12.15 -3.56 -3.68
CA GLY A 87 -12.73 -4.83 -4.14
C GLY A 87 -14.22 -4.91 -3.84
N GLN A 88 -14.65 -6.08 -3.45
CA GLN A 88 -16.06 -6.32 -3.09
C GLN A 88 -16.46 -5.73 -1.73
N THR A 89 -15.48 -5.49 -0.85
CA THR A 89 -15.72 -4.88 0.45
C THR A 89 -15.76 -3.36 0.31
N PRO A 90 -16.77 -2.67 0.88
CA PRO A 90 -16.82 -1.22 0.86
C PRO A 90 -15.60 -0.59 1.53
N VAL A 91 -15.11 0.49 0.95
CA VAL A 91 -14.03 1.30 1.51
C VAL A 91 -14.61 2.66 1.90
N TYR A 92 -14.37 3.06 3.15
CA TYR A 92 -14.82 4.34 3.67
C TYR A 92 -13.68 5.36 3.60
N ILE A 93 -13.94 6.49 2.95
CA ILE A 93 -13.00 7.59 2.83
C ILE A 93 -13.29 8.59 3.94
N ASN A 94 -12.25 8.97 4.69
CA ASN A 94 -12.38 10.00 5.69
C ASN A 94 -12.65 11.36 5.03
N GLY A 95 -13.59 12.12 5.56
CA GLY A 95 -13.96 13.45 5.05
C GLY A 95 -12.87 14.53 5.14
N SER A 96 -11.70 14.21 5.71
CA SER A 96 -10.54 15.11 5.73
C SER A 96 -9.82 15.22 4.37
N PHE A 97 -10.18 14.37 3.39
CA PHE A 97 -9.58 14.41 2.07
C PHE A 97 -10.27 15.41 1.16
N SER A 98 -9.47 16.16 0.39
CA SER A 98 -9.98 17.16 -0.53
C SER A 98 -10.60 16.56 -1.78
N TYR A 99 -10.08 15.43 -2.24
CA TYR A 99 -10.59 14.70 -3.42
C TYR A 99 -10.11 13.26 -3.43
N PHE A 100 -10.77 12.45 -4.23
CA PHE A 100 -10.36 11.08 -4.51
C PHE A 100 -10.48 10.77 -6.01
N SER A 101 -9.72 9.79 -6.44
CA SER A 101 -9.78 9.27 -7.82
C SER A 101 -9.94 7.76 -7.80
N VAL A 102 -10.74 7.26 -8.70
CA VAL A 102 -10.89 5.81 -8.94
C VAL A 102 -10.32 5.50 -10.31
N LEU A 103 -9.36 4.60 -10.34
CA LEU A 103 -8.76 4.10 -11.57
C LEU A 103 -9.27 2.68 -11.84
N ASN A 104 -9.70 2.46 -13.07
CA ASN A 104 -10.25 1.19 -13.56
C ASN A 104 -9.20 0.45 -14.40
#